data_ff7df14bd659cb9cbf6bb4e8da990158
#
_entry.id   ff7df14bd659cb9cbf6bb4e8da990158
#
_cell.length_a   1.000
_cell.length_b   1.000
_cell.length_c   1.000
_cell.angle_alpha   90.00
_cell.angle_beta   90.00
_cell.angle_gamma   90.00
#
_symmetry.space_group_name_H-M   'P 1'
#
loop_
_entity.id
_entity.type
_entity.pdbx_description
1 polymer ?
#
loop_
_entity_poly.entity_id
_entity_poly.type
_entity_poly.pdbx_seq_one_letter_code
_entity_poly.pdbx_strand_id
1 'polypeptide(L)'
;MAKKVVRKIKKVKRSKIHHKYVFVIGGVMSGVGKGITTSSIGTLLQAKGFSVNLLKVDPYLNVDAGTMNPTEHGEVFVLNSGLETDQDIGNYERFLNRDLDSHDYITSGMVYKHVIESERALKYGGKCVEAIPYIRDEIIDRFQNSSLVNKTDITVVEIGGTVGDYQNIMFIEAARVMKVRHPEDVIFVMVSYMPIPSKLGEMKSKPTQNAIRQLNSYGVNTYIIIARSEVPMDHKRKEKIAVSCGVYTDCVISAPDIESVFDVPL
;
A
#
# COMPACT_ATOMS: atom_id res chain seq x y z
N MET A 1 44.14 -38.68 10.02
CA MET A 1 43.97 -37.78 8.89
C MET A 1 42.50 -37.72 8.53
N ALA A 2 41.76 -36.70 8.96
CA ALA A 2 40.32 -36.54 8.69
C ALA A 2 40.12 -35.61 7.49
N LYS A 3 39.59 -36.14 6.39
CA LYS A 3 39.27 -35.39 5.19
C LYS A 3 37.99 -34.52 5.44
N LYS A 4 38.17 -33.19 5.48
CA LYS A 4 37.08 -32.21 5.47
C LYS A 4 36.33 -32.30 4.12
N VAL A 5 35.09 -32.80 4.16
CA VAL A 5 34.15 -32.73 3.03
C VAL A 5 33.53 -31.35 3.04
N VAL A 6 34.01 -30.43 2.19
CA VAL A 6 33.40 -29.14 1.96
C VAL A 6 32.25 -29.35 0.96
N ARG A 7 31.01 -29.39 1.44
CA ARG A 7 29.82 -29.34 0.58
C ARG A 7 29.72 -27.96 -0.09
N LYS A 8 29.99 -27.91 -1.41
CA LYS A 8 29.67 -26.73 -2.24
C LYS A 8 28.16 -26.56 -2.25
N ILE A 9 27.68 -25.49 -1.57
CA ILE A 9 26.30 -25.04 -1.69
C ILE A 9 26.14 -24.54 -3.15
N LYS A 10 25.37 -25.27 -3.95
CA LYS A 10 24.97 -24.81 -5.28
C LYS A 10 24.15 -23.54 -5.12
N LYS A 11 24.67 -22.38 -5.58
CA LYS A 11 23.87 -21.16 -5.77
C LYS A 11 22.70 -21.52 -6.68
N VAL A 12 21.49 -21.55 -6.13
CA VAL A 12 20.27 -21.64 -6.89
C VAL A 12 20.25 -20.39 -7.78
N LYS A 13 20.25 -20.56 -9.11
CA LYS A 13 20.01 -19.47 -10.05
C LYS A 13 18.61 -18.93 -9.73
N ARG A 14 18.52 -17.74 -9.15
CA ARG A 14 17.26 -17.00 -9.05
C ARG A 14 16.74 -16.88 -10.49
N SER A 15 15.59 -17.49 -10.78
CA SER A 15 14.81 -17.14 -11.96
C SER A 15 14.56 -15.63 -11.91
N LYS A 16 14.54 -14.95 -13.06
CA LYS A 16 14.16 -13.52 -13.11
C LYS A 16 12.77 -13.41 -12.48
N ILE A 17 12.72 -12.99 -11.22
CA ILE A 17 11.46 -12.69 -10.54
C ILE A 17 10.94 -11.44 -11.24
N HIS A 18 9.77 -11.53 -11.89
CA HIS A 18 9.06 -10.36 -12.34
C HIS A 18 8.70 -9.53 -11.11
N HIS A 19 8.87 -8.22 -11.17
CA HIS A 19 8.57 -7.33 -10.06
C HIS A 19 7.09 -7.46 -9.65
N LYS A 20 6.82 -7.55 -8.33
CA LYS A 20 5.48 -7.72 -7.78
C LYS A 20 5.02 -6.47 -7.03
N TYR A 21 3.72 -6.22 -7.06
CA TYR A 21 3.10 -5.09 -6.36
C TYR A 21 2.04 -5.58 -5.37
N VAL A 22 2.08 -5.04 -4.17
CA VAL A 22 1.06 -5.22 -3.13
C VAL A 22 0.45 -3.86 -2.86
N PHE A 23 -0.80 -3.64 -3.24
CA PHE A 23 -1.51 -2.40 -2.95
C PHE A 23 -2.30 -2.53 -1.65
N VAL A 24 -1.99 -1.67 -0.69
CA VAL A 24 -2.65 -1.57 0.62
C VAL A 24 -3.64 -0.43 0.58
N ILE A 25 -4.92 -0.73 0.77
CA ILE A 25 -6.03 0.21 0.67
C ILE A 25 -6.81 0.21 1.99
N GLY A 26 -7.21 1.39 2.47
CA GLY A 26 -8.00 1.54 3.68
C GLY A 26 -9.49 1.46 3.43
N GLY A 27 -10.22 0.85 4.34
CA GLY A 27 -11.68 0.84 4.35
C GLY A 27 -12.25 1.30 5.68
N VAL A 28 -13.46 1.83 5.66
CA VAL A 28 -14.29 2.25 6.80
C VAL A 28 -13.92 3.62 7.36
N MET A 29 -12.66 3.85 7.73
CA MET A 29 -12.22 5.12 8.35
C MET A 29 -10.74 5.38 8.10
N SER A 30 -10.34 6.64 8.21
CA SER A 30 -8.93 7.04 8.26
C SER A 30 -8.28 6.58 9.56
N GLY A 31 -6.95 6.53 9.61
CA GLY A 31 -6.23 6.11 10.83
C GLY A 31 -6.37 4.61 11.16
N VAL A 32 -6.84 3.78 10.24
CA VAL A 32 -7.08 2.33 10.45
C VAL A 32 -5.78 1.51 10.59
N GLY A 33 -4.61 2.15 10.49
CA GLY A 33 -3.31 1.49 10.63
C GLY A 33 -2.73 0.95 9.32
N LYS A 34 -3.03 1.59 8.18
CA LYS A 34 -2.43 1.23 6.88
C LYS A 34 -0.91 1.30 6.92
N GLY A 35 -0.33 2.39 7.45
CA GLY A 35 1.13 2.59 7.50
C GLY A 35 1.84 1.46 8.23
N ILE A 36 1.37 1.11 9.42
CA ILE A 36 1.93 0.01 10.21
C ILE A 36 1.71 -1.35 9.50
N THR A 37 0.56 -1.56 8.89
CA THR A 37 0.30 -2.78 8.10
C THR A 37 1.25 -2.88 6.90
N THR A 38 1.45 -1.78 6.18
CA THR A 38 2.38 -1.70 5.04
C THR A 38 3.80 -2.01 5.47
N SER A 39 4.27 -1.39 6.57
CA SER A 39 5.57 -1.65 7.18
C SER A 39 5.74 -3.11 7.59
N SER A 40 4.71 -3.68 8.24
CA SER A 40 4.71 -5.09 8.69
C SER A 40 4.79 -6.07 7.52
N ILE A 41 4.01 -5.84 6.45
CA ILE A 41 4.09 -6.65 5.22
C ILE A 41 5.51 -6.57 4.64
N GLY A 42 6.09 -5.36 4.59
CA GLY A 42 7.46 -5.16 4.11
C GLY A 42 8.48 -5.98 4.91
N THR A 43 8.43 -5.88 6.23
CA THR A 43 9.32 -6.62 7.15
C THR A 43 9.19 -8.14 6.99
N LEU A 44 7.95 -8.64 6.93
CA LEU A 44 7.67 -10.07 6.74
C LEU A 44 8.22 -10.60 5.41
N LEU A 45 8.09 -9.82 4.34
CA LEU A 45 8.62 -10.18 3.03
C LEU A 45 10.16 -10.16 3.03
N GLN A 46 10.79 -9.17 3.70
CA GLN A 46 12.24 -9.15 3.89
C GLN A 46 12.72 -10.36 4.69
N ALA A 47 12.03 -10.74 5.77
CA ALA A 47 12.35 -11.92 6.57
C ALA A 47 12.27 -13.21 5.74
N LYS A 48 11.47 -13.25 4.68
CA LYS A 48 11.40 -14.35 3.69
C LYS A 48 12.48 -14.27 2.61
N GLY A 49 13.35 -13.26 2.64
CA GLY A 49 14.48 -13.10 1.72
C GLY A 49 14.21 -12.35 0.44
N PHE A 50 13.07 -11.65 0.33
CA PHE A 50 12.80 -10.74 -0.79
C PHE A 50 13.45 -9.38 -0.55
N SER A 51 13.88 -8.73 -1.64
CA SER A 51 14.17 -7.30 -1.61
C SER A 51 12.86 -6.51 -1.75
N VAL A 52 12.58 -5.63 -0.78
CA VAL A 52 11.28 -4.96 -0.67
C VAL A 52 11.46 -3.46 -0.70
N ASN A 53 10.56 -2.77 -1.38
CA ASN A 53 10.37 -1.33 -1.30
C ASN A 53 8.98 -1.01 -0.73
N LEU A 54 8.87 0.08 0.02
CA LEU A 54 7.61 0.66 0.44
C LEU A 54 7.43 2.00 -0.26
N LEU A 55 6.21 2.27 -0.71
CA LEU A 55 5.84 3.50 -1.39
C LEU A 55 4.56 4.05 -0.78
N LYS A 56 4.58 5.33 -0.45
CA LYS A 56 3.42 6.06 0.09
C LYS A 56 2.77 6.90 -0.99
N VAL A 57 1.44 6.83 -1.04
CA VAL A 57 0.61 7.72 -1.84
C VAL A 57 -0.27 8.55 -0.92
N ASP A 58 -0.14 9.88 -0.99
CA ASP A 58 -1.04 10.81 -0.32
C ASP A 58 -1.87 11.57 -1.36
N PRO A 59 -3.20 11.36 -1.38
CA PRO A 59 -4.05 11.84 -2.46
C PRO A 59 -4.49 13.31 -2.30
N TYR A 60 -3.67 14.18 -1.69
CA TYR A 60 -3.93 15.62 -1.62
C TYR A 60 -3.21 16.39 -2.73
N LEU A 61 -3.63 17.63 -2.97
CA LEU A 61 -3.09 18.48 -4.04
C LEU A 61 -1.81 19.25 -3.65
N ASN A 62 -1.39 19.19 -2.40
CA ASN A 62 -0.08 19.70 -2.01
C ASN A 62 1.01 18.93 -2.75
N VAL A 63 2.03 19.64 -3.25
CA VAL A 63 3.14 18.98 -3.96
C VAL A 63 3.97 18.12 -3.01
N ASP A 64 4.15 18.61 -1.78
CA ASP A 64 4.79 17.90 -0.68
C ASP A 64 4.12 18.27 0.66
N ALA A 65 4.64 17.76 1.77
CA ALA A 65 4.10 18.03 3.10
C ALA A 65 4.55 19.36 3.71
N GLY A 66 5.55 20.03 3.13
CA GLY A 66 6.20 21.20 3.72
C GLY A 66 5.34 22.46 3.84
N THR A 67 4.25 22.54 3.09
CA THR A 67 3.31 23.67 3.16
C THR A 67 2.08 23.37 4.03
N MET A 68 2.01 22.17 4.61
CA MET A 68 0.85 21.77 5.41
C MET A 68 0.99 22.21 6.86
N ASN A 69 -0.15 22.58 7.47
CA ASN A 69 -0.21 22.92 8.87
C ASN A 69 -0.06 21.64 9.72
N PRO A 70 0.95 21.54 10.61
CA PRO A 70 1.13 20.37 11.47
C PRO A 70 -0.08 20.02 12.35
N THR A 71 -0.90 21.01 12.71
CA THR A 71 -2.11 20.78 13.50
C THR A 71 -3.23 20.10 12.73
N GLU A 72 -3.20 20.14 11.40
CA GLU A 72 -4.18 19.49 10.52
C GLU A 72 -3.68 18.14 9.98
N HIS A 73 -2.40 18.04 9.67
CA HIS A 73 -1.83 16.87 9.00
C HIS A 73 -0.94 16.00 9.90
N GLY A 74 -0.45 16.55 11.01
CA GLY A 74 0.57 15.93 11.84
C GLY A 74 1.98 16.38 11.47
N GLU A 75 2.97 15.74 12.07
CA GLU A 75 4.38 16.06 11.83
C GLU A 75 4.82 15.59 10.45
N VAL A 76 5.74 16.32 9.81
CA VAL A 76 6.38 15.94 8.56
C VAL A 76 7.65 15.15 8.83
N PHE A 77 7.98 14.23 7.93
CA PHE A 77 9.25 13.53 7.90
C PHE A 77 10.06 13.99 6.68
N VAL A 78 11.31 14.37 6.90
CA VAL A 78 12.19 14.88 5.83
C VAL A 78 13.13 13.78 5.39
N LEU A 79 13.06 13.42 4.11
CA LEU A 79 13.96 12.45 3.49
C LEU A 79 15.39 13.02 3.34
N ASN A 80 16.38 12.15 3.15
CA ASN A 80 17.75 12.57 2.83
C ASN A 80 17.85 13.43 1.56
N SER A 81 16.91 13.31 0.63
CA SER A 81 16.79 14.17 -0.56
C SER A 81 16.30 15.58 -0.25
N GLY A 82 15.87 15.86 0.99
CA GLY A 82 15.25 17.13 1.41
C GLY A 82 13.75 17.20 1.13
N LEU A 83 13.13 16.16 0.58
CA LEU A 83 11.69 16.14 0.36
C LEU A 83 10.96 15.97 1.71
N GLU A 84 9.99 16.84 1.94
CA GLU A 84 9.11 16.79 3.11
C GLU A 84 7.91 15.88 2.82
N THR A 85 7.73 14.85 3.66
CA THR A 85 6.76 13.78 3.46
C THR A 85 5.90 13.55 4.68
N ASP A 86 4.91 12.67 4.56
CA ASP A 86 4.12 12.17 5.69
C ASP A 86 4.99 11.37 6.67
N GLN A 87 4.64 11.41 7.95
CA GLN A 87 5.32 10.69 9.04
C GLN A 87 5.40 9.16 8.80
N ASP A 88 4.46 8.58 8.06
CA ASP A 88 4.47 7.15 7.73
C ASP A 88 5.77 6.70 7.04
N ILE A 89 6.39 7.59 6.24
CA ILE A 89 7.67 7.32 5.59
C ILE A 89 8.78 7.04 6.61
N GLY A 90 8.83 7.79 7.70
CA GLY A 90 9.76 7.53 8.80
C GLY A 90 9.55 6.17 9.47
N ASN A 91 8.30 5.71 9.56
CA ASN A 91 8.00 4.36 10.01
C ASN A 91 8.49 3.30 9.00
N TYR A 92 8.32 3.55 7.71
CA TYR A 92 8.80 2.64 6.66
C TYR A 92 10.31 2.45 6.74
N GLU A 93 11.08 3.54 6.89
CA GLU A 93 12.53 3.47 7.05
C GLU A 93 12.93 2.65 8.27
N ARG A 94 12.27 2.86 9.43
CA ARG A 94 12.54 2.11 10.66
C ARG A 94 12.28 0.62 10.49
N PHE A 95 11.15 0.25 9.88
CA PHE A 95 10.75 -1.15 9.72
C PHE A 95 11.61 -1.89 8.69
N LEU A 96 12.00 -1.22 7.60
CA LEU A 96 12.89 -1.79 6.58
C LEU A 96 14.38 -1.71 6.94
N ASN A 97 14.73 -0.90 7.95
CA ASN A 97 16.11 -0.53 8.28
C ASN A 97 16.85 -0.02 7.03
N ARG A 98 16.23 0.87 6.28
CA ARG A 98 16.72 1.42 5.02
C ARG A 98 16.14 2.81 4.76
N ASP A 99 16.99 3.72 4.25
CA ASP A 99 16.53 5.02 3.79
C ASP A 99 15.65 4.88 2.53
N LEU A 100 14.59 5.67 2.45
CA LEU A 100 13.74 5.84 1.29
C LEU A 100 14.14 7.13 0.55
N ASP A 101 13.66 7.29 -0.67
CA ASP A 101 13.99 8.45 -1.50
C ASP A 101 12.71 9.08 -2.08
N SER A 102 12.88 10.21 -2.76
CA SER A 102 11.82 11.01 -3.37
C SER A 102 10.88 10.23 -4.30
N HIS A 103 11.32 9.12 -4.89
CA HIS A 103 10.47 8.26 -5.72
C HIS A 103 9.59 7.30 -4.91
N ASP A 104 9.75 7.25 -3.61
CA ASP A 104 8.97 6.38 -2.72
C ASP A 104 7.80 7.13 -2.07
N TYR A 105 7.61 8.39 -2.47
CA TYR A 105 6.53 9.26 -2.03
C TYR A 105 5.84 9.95 -3.21
N ILE A 106 4.51 9.86 -3.26
CA ILE A 106 3.71 10.41 -4.35
C ILE A 106 2.51 11.14 -3.79
N THR A 107 2.30 12.39 -4.25
CA THR A 107 1.07 13.14 -4.00
C THR A 107 0.28 13.37 -5.29
N SER A 108 -1.02 13.63 -5.18
CA SER A 108 -1.80 14.10 -6.33
C SER A 108 -1.21 15.37 -6.93
N GLY A 109 -0.73 16.30 -6.07
CA GLY A 109 -0.09 17.53 -6.51
C GLY A 109 1.11 17.30 -7.41
N MET A 110 2.01 16.37 -7.05
CA MET A 110 3.15 15.98 -7.89
C MET A 110 2.71 15.46 -9.25
N VAL A 111 1.69 14.59 -9.28
CA VAL A 111 1.19 13.96 -10.51
C VAL A 111 0.57 15.00 -11.43
N TYR A 112 -0.39 15.78 -10.90
CA TYR A 112 -1.07 16.81 -11.69
C TYR A 112 -0.11 17.89 -12.21
N LYS A 113 0.80 18.36 -11.36
CA LYS A 113 1.83 19.34 -11.74
C LYS A 113 2.65 18.82 -12.93
N HIS A 114 3.15 17.57 -12.84
CA HIS A 114 3.95 16.97 -13.91
C HIS A 114 3.18 16.89 -15.24
N VAL A 115 1.92 16.42 -15.20
CA VAL A 115 1.10 16.29 -16.41
C VAL A 115 0.79 17.68 -17.02
N ILE A 116 0.44 18.67 -16.19
CA ILE A 116 0.16 20.03 -16.64
C ILE A 116 1.41 20.68 -17.25
N GLU A 117 2.56 20.58 -16.58
CA GLU A 117 3.83 21.12 -17.11
C GLU A 117 4.23 20.42 -18.41
N SER A 118 4.00 19.12 -18.54
CA SER A 118 4.26 18.34 -19.75
C SER A 118 3.32 18.75 -20.89
N GLU A 119 2.04 19.05 -20.61
CA GLU A 119 1.11 19.61 -21.57
C GLU A 119 1.59 20.98 -22.06
N ARG A 120 1.91 21.92 -21.14
CA ARG A 120 2.42 23.24 -21.46
C ARG A 120 3.71 23.21 -22.30
N ALA A 121 4.54 22.20 -22.09
CA ALA A 121 5.74 21.94 -22.86
C ALA A 121 5.51 21.20 -24.19
N LEU A 122 4.25 21.01 -24.60
CA LEU A 122 3.82 20.29 -25.82
C LEU A 122 4.33 18.83 -25.93
N LYS A 123 4.66 18.20 -24.81
CA LYS A 123 5.12 16.81 -24.82
C LYS A 123 4.07 15.81 -25.34
N TYR A 124 2.80 16.17 -25.29
CA TYR A 124 1.71 15.38 -25.83
C TYR A 124 1.31 15.73 -27.27
N GLY A 125 2.10 16.59 -27.96
CA GLY A 125 1.92 16.92 -29.37
C GLY A 125 0.60 17.64 -29.69
N GLY A 126 0.09 18.48 -28.78
CA GLY A 126 -1.15 19.26 -28.98
C GLY A 126 -2.44 18.45 -28.82
N LYS A 127 -2.38 17.25 -28.27
CA LYS A 127 -3.57 16.44 -27.98
C LYS A 127 -4.38 17.05 -26.83
N CYS A 128 -5.68 16.75 -26.79
CA CYS A 128 -6.48 16.99 -25.59
C CYS A 128 -6.00 16.07 -24.47
N VAL A 129 -5.57 16.64 -23.33
CA VAL A 129 -5.02 15.91 -22.20
C VAL A 129 -6.09 15.79 -21.13
N GLU A 130 -6.59 14.56 -20.95
CA GLU A 130 -7.64 14.22 -19.99
C GLU A 130 -7.05 13.47 -18.79
N ALA A 131 -7.81 13.35 -17.69
CA ALA A 131 -7.36 12.60 -16.52
C ALA A 131 -7.06 11.13 -16.88
N ILE A 132 -7.86 10.53 -17.75
CA ILE A 132 -7.60 9.23 -18.33
C ILE A 132 -7.38 9.43 -19.85
N PRO A 133 -6.21 9.01 -20.40
CA PRO A 133 -5.21 8.15 -19.73
C PRO A 133 -4.09 8.89 -18.97
N TYR A 134 -3.91 10.20 -19.13
CA TYR A 134 -2.63 10.87 -18.81
C TYR A 134 -2.29 10.91 -17.32
N ILE A 135 -3.22 11.26 -16.43
CA ILE A 135 -3.00 11.24 -14.97
C ILE A 135 -2.80 9.79 -14.49
N ARG A 136 -3.64 8.88 -14.94
CA ARG A 136 -3.52 7.45 -14.59
C ARG A 136 -2.18 6.87 -15.02
N ASP A 137 -1.75 7.13 -16.24
CA ASP A 137 -0.52 6.54 -16.77
C ASP A 137 0.71 7.17 -16.09
N GLU A 138 0.72 8.47 -15.76
CA GLU A 138 1.75 9.09 -14.92
C GLU A 138 1.84 8.43 -13.53
N ILE A 139 0.72 8.07 -12.91
CA ILE A 139 0.72 7.34 -11.64
C ILE A 139 1.37 5.97 -11.81
N ILE A 140 1.02 5.23 -12.87
CA ILE A 140 1.62 3.92 -13.17
C ILE A 140 3.13 4.06 -13.38
N ASP A 141 3.55 5.06 -14.15
CA ASP A 141 4.98 5.32 -14.43
C ASP A 141 5.75 5.61 -13.14
N ARG A 142 5.15 6.35 -12.19
CA ARG A 142 5.77 6.60 -10.87
C ARG A 142 5.89 5.32 -10.04
N PHE A 143 4.85 4.47 -9.99
CA PHE A 143 4.93 3.17 -9.31
C PHE A 143 6.06 2.30 -9.89
N GLN A 144 6.15 2.25 -11.21
CA GLN A 144 7.18 1.47 -11.90
C GLN A 144 8.57 2.07 -11.71
N ASN A 145 8.70 3.42 -11.75
CA ASN A 145 9.98 4.09 -11.55
C ASN A 145 10.55 3.82 -10.16
N SER A 146 9.74 3.92 -9.10
CA SER A 146 10.16 3.58 -7.74
C SER A 146 10.74 2.15 -7.68
N SER A 147 10.05 1.18 -8.27
CA SER A 147 10.53 -0.21 -8.30
C SER A 147 11.82 -0.41 -9.08
N LEU A 148 11.96 0.29 -10.22
CA LEU A 148 13.13 0.20 -11.10
C LEU A 148 14.38 0.82 -10.46
N VAL A 149 14.23 2.00 -9.85
CA VAL A 149 15.35 2.70 -9.17
C VAL A 149 15.83 1.89 -7.98
N ASN A 150 14.93 1.39 -7.18
CA ASN A 150 15.25 0.60 -5.98
C ASN A 150 15.72 -0.82 -6.30
N LYS A 151 15.48 -1.35 -7.51
CA LYS A 151 15.86 -2.70 -7.95
C LYS A 151 15.38 -3.79 -7.00
N THR A 152 14.15 -3.65 -6.50
CA THR A 152 13.55 -4.58 -5.54
C THR A 152 12.73 -5.66 -6.23
N ASP A 153 12.46 -6.76 -5.55
CA ASP A 153 11.60 -7.85 -6.03
C ASP A 153 10.12 -7.48 -5.88
N ILE A 154 9.78 -6.75 -4.80
CA ILE A 154 8.40 -6.42 -4.43
C ILE A 154 8.33 -4.95 -4.00
N THR A 155 7.31 -4.24 -4.47
CA THR A 155 6.92 -2.92 -3.94
C THR A 155 5.56 -3.04 -3.24
N VAL A 156 5.50 -2.64 -1.98
CA VAL A 156 4.24 -2.49 -1.25
C VAL A 156 3.84 -1.02 -1.33
N VAL A 157 2.70 -0.74 -1.92
CA VAL A 157 2.19 0.62 -2.15
C VAL A 157 1.02 0.88 -1.21
N GLU A 158 1.18 1.82 -0.31
CA GLU A 158 0.06 2.30 0.50
C GLU A 158 -0.68 3.43 -0.22
N ILE A 159 -1.99 3.24 -0.43
CA ILE A 159 -2.85 4.30 -0.95
C ILE A 159 -3.54 5.01 0.21
N GLY A 160 -3.26 6.29 0.38
CA GLY A 160 -3.86 7.15 1.39
C GLY A 160 -5.37 7.34 1.19
N GLY A 161 -6.04 7.79 2.25
CA GLY A 161 -7.50 7.90 2.28
C GLY A 161 -8.20 6.56 2.49
N THR A 162 -9.50 6.52 2.26
CA THR A 162 -10.37 5.35 2.38
C THR A 162 -11.07 5.05 1.06
N VAL A 163 -11.53 3.83 0.90
CA VAL A 163 -12.35 3.47 -0.26
C VAL A 163 -13.61 4.33 -0.26
N GLY A 164 -13.86 4.99 -1.37
CA GLY A 164 -14.96 5.93 -1.54
C GLY A 164 -14.56 7.39 -1.57
N ASP A 165 -13.34 7.72 -1.13
CA ASP A 165 -12.83 9.07 -1.24
C ASP A 165 -12.56 9.43 -2.71
N TYR A 166 -13.00 10.60 -3.15
CA TYR A 166 -12.76 11.07 -4.51
C TYR A 166 -11.27 11.27 -4.81
N GLN A 167 -10.50 11.65 -3.78
CA GLN A 167 -9.10 12.01 -3.95
C GLN A 167 -8.22 10.84 -4.37
N ASN A 168 -8.52 9.61 -3.90
CA ASN A 168 -7.68 8.45 -4.16
C ASN A 168 -8.12 7.59 -5.35
N ILE A 169 -9.27 7.93 -5.99
CA ILE A 169 -9.85 7.10 -7.05
C ILE A 169 -8.89 6.87 -8.23
N MET A 170 -8.09 7.89 -8.60
CA MET A 170 -7.15 7.78 -9.72
C MET A 170 -6.00 6.82 -9.42
N PHE A 171 -5.56 6.74 -8.17
CA PHE A 171 -4.53 5.79 -7.72
C PHE A 171 -5.07 4.36 -7.70
N ILE A 172 -6.32 4.18 -7.25
CA ILE A 172 -7.02 2.88 -7.30
C ILE A 172 -7.20 2.44 -8.76
N GLU A 173 -7.58 3.35 -9.66
CA GLU A 173 -7.72 3.07 -11.09
C GLU A 173 -6.37 2.69 -11.73
N ALA A 174 -5.28 3.38 -11.38
CA ALA A 174 -3.94 3.03 -11.85
C ALA A 174 -3.55 1.61 -11.39
N ALA A 175 -3.76 1.28 -10.12
CA ALA A 175 -3.50 -0.04 -9.56
C ALA A 175 -4.37 -1.12 -10.24
N ARG A 176 -5.66 -0.83 -10.50
CA ARG A 176 -6.57 -1.71 -11.23
C ARG A 176 -6.06 -2.01 -12.64
N VAL A 177 -5.62 -0.99 -13.38
CA VAL A 177 -5.07 -1.15 -14.73
C VAL A 177 -3.79 -1.98 -14.70
N MET A 178 -2.91 -1.79 -13.70
CA MET A 178 -1.73 -2.64 -13.51
C MET A 178 -2.14 -4.11 -13.30
N LYS A 179 -3.16 -4.38 -12.46
CA LYS A 179 -3.68 -5.73 -12.25
C LYS A 179 -4.24 -6.34 -13.52
N VAL A 180 -4.94 -5.59 -14.35
CA VAL A 180 -5.48 -6.08 -15.64
C VAL A 180 -4.35 -6.41 -16.62
N ARG A 181 -3.32 -5.59 -16.68
CA ARG A 181 -2.16 -5.80 -17.58
C ARG A 181 -1.24 -6.93 -17.10
N HIS A 182 -1.10 -7.09 -15.78
CA HIS A 182 -0.18 -8.04 -15.12
C HIS A 182 -0.88 -8.76 -13.97
N PRO A 183 -1.83 -9.67 -14.27
CA PRO A 183 -2.70 -10.28 -13.24
C PRO A 183 -1.94 -11.10 -12.21
N GLU A 184 -0.78 -11.66 -12.54
CA GLU A 184 0.04 -12.46 -11.63
C GLU A 184 1.01 -11.62 -10.78
N ASP A 185 1.15 -10.32 -11.09
CA ASP A 185 2.16 -9.46 -10.47
C ASP A 185 1.57 -8.46 -9.44
N VAL A 186 0.24 -8.40 -9.34
CA VAL A 186 -0.45 -7.42 -8.49
C VAL A 186 -1.45 -8.10 -7.58
N ILE A 187 -1.43 -7.76 -6.29
CA ILE A 187 -2.47 -8.12 -5.32
C ILE A 187 -2.96 -6.91 -4.55
N PHE A 188 -4.17 -6.99 -4.00
CA PHE A 188 -4.78 -5.96 -3.17
C PHE A 188 -5.02 -6.47 -1.76
N VAL A 189 -4.61 -5.66 -0.79
CA VAL A 189 -4.82 -5.85 0.65
C VAL A 189 -5.75 -4.76 1.17
N MET A 190 -6.86 -5.15 1.78
CA MET A 190 -7.78 -4.23 2.45
C MET A 190 -7.47 -4.18 3.94
N VAL A 191 -7.12 -3.01 4.46
CA VAL A 191 -7.04 -2.77 5.91
C VAL A 191 -8.36 -2.14 6.34
N SER A 192 -9.08 -2.79 7.22
CA SER A 192 -10.43 -2.36 7.61
C SER A 192 -10.66 -2.48 9.10
N TYR A 193 -11.45 -1.57 9.67
CA TYR A 193 -11.78 -1.58 11.07
C TYR A 193 -13.09 -2.34 11.36
N MET A 194 -13.07 -3.15 12.40
CA MET A 194 -14.21 -3.92 12.92
C MET A 194 -14.68 -3.29 14.23
N PRO A 195 -15.61 -2.34 14.22
CA PRO A 195 -16.04 -1.67 15.43
C PRO A 195 -16.79 -2.60 16.39
N ILE A 196 -16.56 -2.39 17.68
CA ILE A 196 -17.28 -3.05 18.78
C ILE A 196 -18.05 -1.95 19.54
N PRO A 197 -19.28 -1.61 19.12
CA PRO A 197 -20.06 -0.59 19.82
C PRO A 197 -20.28 -0.98 21.28
N SER A 198 -19.90 -0.11 22.21
CA SER A 198 -19.93 -0.38 23.66
C SER A 198 -21.29 -0.88 24.20
N LYS A 199 -22.40 -0.36 23.65
CA LYS A 199 -23.75 -0.77 24.03
C LYS A 199 -24.13 -2.16 23.52
N LEU A 200 -23.47 -2.68 22.48
CA LEU A 200 -23.81 -3.96 21.85
C LEU A 200 -22.81 -5.07 22.20
N GLY A 201 -21.58 -4.71 22.57
CA GLY A 201 -20.51 -5.65 22.92
C GLY A 201 -20.14 -6.66 21.84
N GLU A 202 -20.61 -6.45 20.60
CA GLU A 202 -20.42 -7.37 19.49
C GLU A 202 -19.69 -6.70 18.33
N MET A 203 -18.63 -7.35 17.83
CA MET A 203 -17.86 -6.91 16.67
C MET A 203 -18.73 -6.88 15.41
N LYS A 204 -18.72 -5.77 14.70
CA LYS A 204 -19.54 -5.54 13.50
C LYS A 204 -18.71 -5.64 12.23
N SER A 205 -19.02 -6.60 11.36
CA SER A 205 -18.36 -6.82 10.08
C SER A 205 -19.00 -6.07 8.90
N LYS A 206 -20.19 -5.48 9.09
CA LYS A 206 -20.94 -4.84 7.99
C LYS A 206 -20.20 -3.65 7.36
N PRO A 207 -19.53 -2.76 8.13
CA PRO A 207 -18.77 -1.67 7.54
C PRO A 207 -17.67 -2.16 6.58
N THR A 208 -16.90 -3.18 6.97
CA THR A 208 -15.90 -3.82 6.12
C THR A 208 -16.47 -4.42 4.86
N GLN A 209 -17.60 -5.16 4.97
CA GLN A 209 -18.27 -5.72 3.80
C GLN A 209 -18.72 -4.63 2.81
N ASN A 210 -19.19 -3.49 3.31
CA ASN A 210 -19.60 -2.36 2.47
C ASN A 210 -18.38 -1.73 1.78
N ALA A 211 -17.27 -1.50 2.49
CA ALA A 211 -16.04 -0.98 1.91
C ALA A 211 -15.49 -1.89 0.80
N ILE A 212 -15.50 -3.20 1.01
CA ILE A 212 -15.07 -4.17 -0.01
C ILE A 212 -16.01 -4.17 -1.22
N ARG A 213 -17.34 -4.11 -1.02
CA ARG A 213 -18.29 -3.99 -2.14
C ARG A 213 -18.04 -2.74 -2.97
N GLN A 214 -17.75 -1.62 -2.31
CA GLN A 214 -17.40 -0.38 -2.98
C GLN A 214 -16.10 -0.52 -3.77
N LEU A 215 -15.06 -1.13 -3.22
CA LEU A 215 -13.83 -1.41 -3.94
C LEU A 215 -14.08 -2.33 -5.15
N ASN A 216 -14.90 -3.37 -4.97
CA ASN A 216 -15.29 -4.26 -6.06
C ASN A 216 -16.06 -3.53 -7.18
N SER A 217 -16.84 -2.49 -6.85
CA SER A 217 -17.54 -1.68 -7.86
C SER A 217 -16.58 -0.88 -8.74
N TYR A 218 -15.35 -0.65 -8.28
CA TYR A 218 -14.26 -0.07 -9.08
C TYR A 218 -13.51 -1.12 -9.92
N GLY A 219 -13.93 -2.38 -9.87
CA GLY A 219 -13.27 -3.49 -10.58
C GLY A 219 -12.00 -4.00 -9.89
N VAL A 220 -11.86 -3.76 -8.60
CA VAL A 220 -10.73 -4.23 -7.78
C VAL A 220 -11.20 -5.29 -6.80
N ASN A 221 -10.63 -6.48 -6.89
CA ASN A 221 -10.90 -7.59 -5.97
C ASN A 221 -9.80 -7.69 -4.92
N THR A 222 -10.20 -7.62 -3.65
CA THR A 222 -9.31 -7.82 -2.50
C THR A 222 -8.85 -9.26 -2.42
N TYR A 223 -7.56 -9.48 -2.15
CA TYR A 223 -6.99 -10.81 -1.91
C TYR A 223 -6.84 -11.12 -0.43
N ILE A 224 -6.39 -10.13 0.37
CA ILE A 224 -6.19 -10.24 1.81
C ILE A 224 -6.99 -9.14 2.51
N ILE A 225 -7.63 -9.48 3.64
CA ILE A 225 -8.31 -8.54 4.52
C ILE A 225 -7.58 -8.54 5.86
N ILE A 226 -7.05 -7.38 6.24
CA ILE A 226 -6.50 -7.14 7.57
C ILE A 226 -7.60 -6.51 8.40
N ALA A 227 -8.15 -7.29 9.30
CA ALA A 227 -9.28 -6.91 10.14
C ALA A 227 -8.78 -6.33 11.47
N ARG A 228 -8.69 -5.00 11.55
CA ARG A 228 -8.31 -4.26 12.76
C ARG A 228 -9.47 -4.21 13.75
N SER A 229 -9.21 -4.47 15.01
CA SER A 229 -10.21 -4.45 16.09
C SER A 229 -9.54 -4.35 17.46
N GLU A 230 -10.31 -3.97 18.48
CA GLU A 230 -9.83 -3.91 19.88
C GLU A 230 -9.44 -5.29 20.42
N VAL A 231 -10.11 -6.35 19.96
CA VAL A 231 -9.90 -7.73 20.44
C VAL A 231 -9.73 -8.69 19.27
N PRO A 232 -9.06 -9.84 19.46
CA PRO A 232 -8.92 -10.85 18.42
C PRO A 232 -10.26 -11.33 17.85
N MET A 233 -10.26 -11.59 16.54
CA MET A 233 -11.42 -12.13 15.83
C MET A 233 -11.45 -13.66 15.90
N ASP A 234 -12.60 -14.23 16.25
CA ASP A 234 -12.81 -15.68 16.23
C ASP A 234 -12.94 -16.24 14.80
N HIS A 235 -12.76 -17.55 14.66
CA HIS A 235 -12.79 -18.23 13.37
C HIS A 235 -14.15 -18.08 12.65
N LYS A 236 -15.27 -18.16 13.38
CA LYS A 236 -16.62 -18.04 12.80
C LYS A 236 -16.84 -16.66 12.15
N ARG A 237 -16.30 -15.60 12.77
CA ARG A 237 -16.36 -14.26 12.18
C ARG A 237 -15.46 -14.13 10.95
N LYS A 238 -14.26 -14.75 10.97
CA LYS A 238 -13.38 -14.81 9.79
C LYS A 238 -14.10 -15.49 8.61
N GLU A 239 -14.72 -16.64 8.82
CA GLU A 239 -15.51 -17.35 7.79
C GLU A 239 -16.64 -16.49 7.24
N LYS A 240 -17.42 -15.83 8.11
CA LYS A 240 -18.51 -14.94 7.70
C LYS A 240 -18.01 -13.80 6.80
N ILE A 241 -16.87 -13.20 7.14
CA ILE A 241 -16.27 -12.13 6.33
C ILE A 241 -15.76 -12.70 5.02
N ALA A 242 -15.04 -13.81 5.06
CA ALA A 242 -14.48 -14.48 3.89
C ALA A 242 -15.55 -14.76 2.84
N VAL A 243 -16.64 -15.42 3.24
CA VAL A 243 -17.79 -15.72 2.35
C VAL A 243 -18.44 -14.44 1.83
N SER A 244 -18.66 -13.45 2.72
CA SER A 244 -19.32 -12.19 2.32
C SER A 244 -18.51 -11.32 1.39
N CYS A 245 -17.19 -11.44 1.41
CA CYS A 245 -16.23 -10.62 0.66
C CYS A 245 -15.56 -11.37 -0.50
N GLY A 246 -15.82 -12.66 -0.66
CA GLY A 246 -15.29 -13.47 -1.76
C GLY A 246 -13.79 -13.77 -1.64
N VAL A 247 -13.29 -13.93 -0.41
CA VAL A 247 -11.90 -14.31 -0.13
C VAL A 247 -11.83 -15.64 0.63
N TYR A 248 -10.65 -16.27 0.67
CA TYR A 248 -10.46 -17.45 1.52
C TYR A 248 -10.39 -17.06 2.99
N THR A 249 -10.82 -17.94 3.89
CA THR A 249 -10.83 -17.70 5.34
C THR A 249 -9.42 -17.39 5.88
N ASP A 250 -8.40 -18.06 5.37
CA ASP A 250 -7.00 -17.84 5.74
C ASP A 250 -6.46 -16.48 5.23
N CYS A 251 -7.14 -15.86 4.29
CA CYS A 251 -6.83 -14.51 3.81
C CYS A 251 -7.51 -13.40 4.65
N VAL A 252 -8.29 -13.77 5.69
CA VAL A 252 -8.83 -12.84 6.68
C VAL A 252 -7.95 -12.89 7.93
N ILE A 253 -7.09 -11.89 8.08
CA ILE A 253 -6.13 -11.80 9.17
C ILE A 253 -6.72 -10.92 10.28
N SER A 254 -6.80 -11.45 11.49
CA SER A 254 -7.17 -10.68 12.67
C SER A 254 -5.96 -9.87 13.13
N ALA A 255 -6.11 -8.57 13.26
CA ALA A 255 -5.08 -7.65 13.72
C ALA A 255 -5.62 -6.84 14.91
N PRO A 256 -5.64 -7.42 16.13
CA PRO A 256 -6.09 -6.73 17.32
C PRO A 256 -5.15 -5.60 17.71
N ASP A 257 -5.62 -4.71 18.57
CA ASP A 257 -4.78 -3.70 19.17
C ASP A 257 -3.73 -4.35 20.09
N ILE A 258 -2.50 -3.87 20.00
CA ILE A 258 -1.35 -4.37 20.75
C ILE A 258 -0.55 -3.18 21.32
N GLU A 259 0.25 -3.42 22.36
CA GLU A 259 0.98 -2.37 23.06
C GLU A 259 2.10 -1.75 22.22
N SER A 260 2.80 -2.56 21.43
CA SER A 260 3.94 -2.13 20.62
C SER A 260 3.66 -2.29 19.13
N VAL A 261 3.80 -1.22 18.36
CA VAL A 261 3.66 -1.26 16.89
C VAL A 261 4.69 -2.17 16.21
N PHE A 262 5.83 -2.42 16.87
CA PHE A 262 6.88 -3.29 16.35
C PHE A 262 6.53 -4.78 16.48
N ASP A 263 5.54 -5.13 17.29
CA ASP A 263 5.06 -6.50 17.46
C ASP A 263 3.95 -6.86 16.44
N VAL A 264 3.45 -5.88 15.67
CA VAL A 264 2.40 -6.13 14.64
C VAL A 264 2.80 -7.20 13.62
N PRO A 265 4.07 -7.34 13.19
CA PRO A 265 4.47 -8.40 12.27
C PRO A 265 4.47 -9.80 12.86
N LEU A 266 4.42 -9.94 14.20
CA LEU A 266 4.48 -11.21 14.91
C LEU A 266 3.11 -11.88 15.04
#